data_89786b71335438e16e3a708733bd753d
#
_entry.id   89786b71335438e16e3a708733bd753d
#
_cell.length_a   1.000
_cell.length_b   1.000
_cell.length_c   1.000
_cell.angle_alpha   90.00
_cell.angle_beta   90.00
_cell.angle_gamma   90.00
#
_symmetry.space_group_name_H-M   'P 1'
#
loop_
_entity.id
_entity.type
_entity.pdbx_description
1 polymer ?
#
loop_
_entity_poly.entity_id
_entity_poly.type
_entity_poly.pdbx_seq_one_letter_code
_entity_poly.pdbx_strand_id
1 'polypeptide(L)'
;MARTDLGSISYSATTFVSGHEAALLGIKQLPGANALSVSKNSRAELERLAQYFPPGVKYNIVLDSSDFVTASIDDVLVTFVETTLIVMIVILLFLQNWRAVVIPMITIPVSLIATFAVMKIMGFTINTLTLFGLVLAIAIVVDDAIVVVEDCSRLVDAGKLSRRQAAEKAMEELTGPVIGEVLVLLSVFIPTAFVSGITGELYKQFALTIAVSTAFSGFNALTLTPALCALFLTPRKKTKFFIYRWFDKGYQATENLYKRCIHTLLKRPWLSTCGFIVIAVFGFILFLNHPTSYVPQEDQGYFMSSIQLPQGASLERTQKVVNRLSDMIRKEIPEVENVMSISGFSSVSYTHLTLPTIA
;
A
#
# COMPACT_ATOMS: atom_id res chain seq x y z
N MET A 1 40.06 -28.50 -42.32
CA MET A 1 40.36 -27.16 -41.80
C MET A 1 39.15 -26.68 -40.97
N ALA A 2 39.34 -26.35 -39.72
CA ALA A 2 38.25 -25.79 -38.89
C ALA A 2 38.10 -24.33 -39.26
N ARG A 3 36.87 -23.87 -39.53
CA ARG A 3 36.53 -22.47 -39.73
C ARG A 3 35.92 -21.92 -38.43
N THR A 4 36.45 -20.83 -37.95
CA THR A 4 35.93 -20.15 -36.78
C THR A 4 35.14 -18.93 -37.25
N ASP A 5 33.84 -18.93 -37.04
CA ASP A 5 32.95 -17.81 -37.40
C ASP A 5 32.40 -17.19 -36.14
N LEU A 6 32.24 -15.88 -36.15
CA LEU A 6 31.53 -15.13 -35.11
C LEU A 6 30.01 -15.18 -35.47
N GLY A 7 29.20 -15.76 -34.61
CA GLY A 7 27.77 -15.91 -34.84
C GLY A 7 26.95 -15.89 -33.55
N SER A 8 25.64 -15.92 -33.68
CA SER A 8 24.74 -16.02 -32.54
C SER A 8 24.74 -17.42 -31.95
N ILE A 9 24.56 -17.56 -30.64
CA ILE A 9 24.37 -18.85 -29.95
C ILE A 9 23.08 -19.53 -30.44
N SER A 10 22.06 -18.76 -30.80
CA SER A 10 20.80 -19.25 -31.34
C SER A 10 20.20 -18.24 -32.31
N TYR A 11 19.64 -18.72 -33.39
CA TYR A 11 18.86 -17.96 -34.38
C TYR A 11 17.37 -18.25 -34.27
N SER A 12 16.92 -18.86 -33.17
CA SER A 12 15.51 -19.24 -32.95
C SER A 12 14.64 -18.07 -32.46
N ALA A 13 15.23 -16.99 -32.02
CA ALA A 13 14.50 -15.82 -31.55
C ALA A 13 15.08 -14.53 -32.13
N THR A 14 14.20 -13.59 -32.41
CA THR A 14 14.56 -12.22 -32.82
C THR A 14 13.80 -11.20 -31.96
N THR A 15 14.48 -10.09 -31.65
CA THR A 15 13.90 -9.02 -30.81
C THR A 15 13.91 -7.70 -31.57
N PHE A 16 12.82 -6.97 -31.46
CA PHE A 16 12.68 -5.61 -31.99
C PHE A 16 12.20 -4.68 -30.88
N VAL A 17 12.70 -3.46 -30.89
CA VAL A 17 12.23 -2.37 -30.03
C VAL A 17 11.81 -1.21 -30.92
N SER A 18 10.56 -0.86 -30.87
CA SER A 18 9.97 0.23 -31.67
C SER A 18 10.29 0.16 -33.17
N GLY A 19 10.32 -1.09 -33.72
CA GLY A 19 10.57 -1.36 -35.14
C GLY A 19 12.04 -1.50 -35.54
N HIS A 20 12.99 -1.34 -34.61
CA HIS A 20 14.42 -1.55 -34.84
C HIS A 20 14.89 -2.87 -34.27
N GLU A 21 15.78 -3.56 -34.96
CA GLU A 21 16.43 -4.76 -34.42
C GLU A 21 17.21 -4.40 -33.16
N ALA A 22 17.06 -5.23 -32.11
CA ALA A 22 17.67 -4.99 -30.83
C ALA A 22 18.16 -6.29 -30.18
N ALA A 23 19.22 -6.19 -29.39
CA ALA A 23 19.62 -7.22 -28.44
C ALA A 23 18.99 -6.90 -27.07
N LEU A 24 18.34 -7.90 -26.45
CA LEU A 24 17.72 -7.75 -25.16
C LEU A 24 18.64 -8.21 -24.04
N LEU A 25 18.88 -7.36 -23.06
CA LEU A 25 19.57 -7.69 -21.83
C LEU A 25 18.58 -7.66 -20.67
N GLY A 26 18.29 -8.81 -20.09
CA GLY A 26 17.43 -8.94 -18.90
C GLY A 26 18.27 -8.97 -17.62
N ILE A 27 18.13 -7.95 -16.77
CA ILE A 27 18.77 -7.89 -15.44
C ILE A 27 17.75 -8.39 -14.41
N LYS A 28 18.11 -9.45 -13.69
CA LYS A 28 17.27 -10.02 -12.63
C LYS A 28 17.90 -9.77 -11.26
N GLN A 29 17.11 -9.28 -10.33
CA GLN A 29 17.57 -9.15 -8.96
C GLN A 29 17.63 -10.52 -8.26
N LEU A 30 18.59 -10.68 -7.37
CA LEU A 30 18.63 -11.84 -6.46
C LEU A 30 17.53 -11.72 -5.39
N PRO A 31 17.03 -12.86 -4.88
CA PRO A 31 16.10 -12.85 -3.75
C PRO A 31 16.67 -12.05 -2.57
N GLY A 32 15.87 -11.14 -2.02
CA GLY A 32 16.29 -10.26 -0.92
C GLY A 32 17.10 -9.02 -1.32
N ALA A 33 17.46 -8.85 -2.59
CA ALA A 33 18.12 -7.63 -3.04
C ALA A 33 17.12 -6.46 -3.11
N ASN A 34 17.63 -5.24 -2.89
CA ASN A 34 16.80 -4.03 -3.02
C ASN A 34 16.68 -3.63 -4.50
N ALA A 35 15.43 -3.66 -5.03
CA ALA A 35 15.15 -3.39 -6.43
C ALA A 35 15.61 -2.00 -6.89
N LEU A 36 15.37 -0.96 -6.07
CA LEU A 36 15.77 0.42 -6.38
C LEU A 36 17.30 0.56 -6.48
N SER A 37 18.03 -0.09 -5.56
CA SER A 37 19.50 -0.08 -5.59
C SER A 37 20.05 -0.83 -6.81
N VAL A 38 19.43 -1.97 -7.16
CA VAL A 38 19.83 -2.74 -8.35
C VAL A 38 19.59 -1.93 -9.61
N SER A 39 18.41 -1.32 -9.78
CA SER A 39 18.12 -0.47 -10.93
C SER A 39 19.09 0.72 -11.02
N LYS A 40 19.25 1.46 -9.92
CA LYS A 40 20.16 2.61 -9.89
C LYS A 40 21.59 2.25 -10.28
N ASN A 41 22.13 1.15 -9.72
CA ASN A 41 23.47 0.69 -10.02
C ASN A 41 23.60 0.18 -11.47
N SER A 42 22.56 -0.52 -11.97
CA SER A 42 22.54 -1.01 -13.34
C SER A 42 22.47 0.13 -14.36
N ARG A 43 21.66 1.15 -14.10
CA ARG A 43 21.60 2.37 -14.95
C ARG A 43 22.94 3.09 -14.97
N ALA A 44 23.59 3.28 -13.81
CA ALA A 44 24.89 3.92 -13.72
C ALA A 44 25.99 3.13 -14.46
N GLU A 45 25.96 1.80 -14.37
CA GLU A 45 26.91 0.95 -15.08
C GLU A 45 26.66 0.93 -16.60
N LEU A 46 25.40 0.92 -17.03
CA LEU A 46 25.02 1.05 -18.44
C LEU A 46 25.51 2.38 -19.03
N GLU A 47 25.33 3.48 -18.29
CA GLU A 47 25.80 4.79 -18.72
C GLU A 47 27.32 4.84 -18.84
N ARG A 48 28.03 4.20 -17.92
CA ARG A 48 29.49 4.05 -18.00
C ARG A 48 29.93 3.23 -19.20
N LEU A 49 29.25 2.12 -19.47
CA LEU A 49 29.56 1.21 -20.58
C LEU A 49 29.15 1.78 -21.94
N ALA A 50 28.11 2.63 -21.99
CA ALA A 50 27.66 3.26 -23.23
C ALA A 50 28.73 4.09 -23.92
N GLN A 51 29.72 4.59 -23.17
CA GLN A 51 30.88 5.33 -23.71
C GLN A 51 31.80 4.45 -24.60
N TYR A 52 31.69 3.13 -24.44
CA TYR A 52 32.52 2.16 -25.20
C TYR A 52 31.70 1.47 -26.32
N PHE A 53 30.46 1.87 -26.54
CA PHE A 53 29.64 1.26 -27.58
C PHE A 53 30.14 1.61 -28.98
N PRO A 54 30.06 0.69 -29.92
CA PRO A 54 30.39 0.99 -31.31
C PRO A 54 29.49 2.10 -31.89
N PRO A 55 30.00 2.86 -32.88
CA PRO A 55 29.19 3.89 -33.55
C PRO A 55 27.87 3.31 -34.08
N GLY A 56 26.77 3.96 -33.78
CA GLY A 56 25.41 3.53 -34.21
C GLY A 56 24.67 2.63 -33.22
N VAL A 57 25.32 2.11 -32.15
CA VAL A 57 24.68 1.36 -31.09
C VAL A 57 24.23 2.30 -29.98
N LYS A 58 22.95 2.19 -29.61
CA LYS A 58 22.34 2.91 -28.47
C LYS A 58 21.62 1.93 -27.57
N TYR A 59 21.52 2.22 -26.29
CA TYR A 59 20.67 1.45 -25.38
C TYR A 59 19.38 2.21 -25.06
N ASN A 60 18.31 1.46 -24.80
CA ASN A 60 17.04 1.95 -24.31
C ASN A 60 16.57 1.03 -23.19
N ILE A 61 16.04 1.59 -22.11
CA ILE A 61 15.44 0.85 -21.02
C ILE A 61 13.93 0.80 -21.32
N VAL A 62 13.47 -0.37 -21.76
CA VAL A 62 12.07 -0.55 -22.20
C VAL A 62 11.16 -0.88 -21.03
N LEU A 63 11.67 -1.58 -20.03
CA LEU A 63 10.92 -2.00 -18.86
C LEU A 63 11.82 -1.94 -17.63
N ASP A 64 11.41 -1.16 -16.65
CA ASP A 64 12.04 -1.11 -15.33
C ASP A 64 10.94 -1.18 -14.26
N SER A 65 10.83 -2.32 -13.59
CA SER A 65 9.84 -2.51 -12.51
C SER A 65 10.11 -1.63 -11.28
N SER A 66 11.30 -1.05 -11.16
CA SER A 66 11.61 -0.13 -10.06
C SER A 66 10.96 1.24 -10.21
N ASP A 67 10.59 1.64 -11.42
CA ASP A 67 9.89 2.90 -11.68
C ASP A 67 8.49 2.86 -11.03
N PHE A 68 7.79 1.72 -11.11
CA PHE A 68 6.53 1.51 -10.40
C PHE A 68 6.70 1.56 -8.87
N VAL A 69 7.76 0.95 -8.33
CA VAL A 69 8.05 1.01 -6.88
C VAL A 69 8.33 2.44 -6.43
N THR A 70 9.07 3.22 -7.24
CA THR A 70 9.35 4.63 -6.94
C THR A 70 8.07 5.45 -6.93
N ALA A 71 7.23 5.33 -7.96
CA ALA A 71 5.93 6.00 -8.01
C ALA A 71 5.05 5.62 -6.82
N SER A 72 5.01 4.32 -6.44
CA SER A 72 4.26 3.85 -5.28
C SER A 72 4.77 4.46 -3.95
N ILE A 73 6.09 4.67 -3.79
CA ILE A 73 6.66 5.33 -2.61
C ILE A 73 6.21 6.79 -2.55
N ASP A 74 6.28 7.50 -3.68
CA ASP A 74 5.86 8.90 -3.78
C ASP A 74 4.37 9.05 -3.47
N ASP A 75 3.52 8.17 -4.01
CA ASP A 75 2.08 8.14 -3.74
C ASP A 75 1.79 7.89 -2.24
N VAL A 76 2.54 7.01 -1.59
CA VAL A 76 2.40 6.77 -0.14
C VAL A 76 2.78 8.03 0.66
N LEU A 77 3.85 8.72 0.28
CA LEU A 77 4.26 9.96 0.95
C LEU A 77 3.19 11.06 0.76
N VAL A 78 2.64 11.22 -0.43
CA VAL A 78 1.54 12.15 -0.71
C VAL A 78 0.31 11.77 0.13
N THR A 79 -0.11 10.51 0.08
CA THR A 79 -1.24 9.99 0.86
C THR A 79 -1.04 10.21 2.37
N PHE A 80 0.17 10.01 2.87
CA PHE A 80 0.51 10.29 4.27
C PHE A 80 0.29 11.75 4.65
N VAL A 81 0.77 12.68 3.83
CA VAL A 81 0.61 14.12 4.06
C VAL A 81 -0.88 14.51 3.98
N GLU A 82 -1.59 14.05 2.95
CA GLU A 82 -3.02 14.32 2.76
C GLU A 82 -3.85 13.78 3.93
N THR A 83 -3.64 12.53 4.31
CA THR A 83 -4.35 11.89 5.43
C THR A 83 -4.07 12.65 6.73
N THR A 84 -2.81 12.99 7.00
CA THR A 84 -2.44 13.76 8.20
C THR A 84 -3.13 15.13 8.21
N LEU A 85 -3.18 15.83 7.08
CA LEU A 85 -3.86 17.12 6.97
C LEU A 85 -5.38 16.98 7.18
N ILE A 86 -6.01 16.01 6.56
CA ILE A 86 -7.46 15.75 6.73
C ILE A 86 -7.77 15.46 8.20
N VAL A 87 -6.99 14.58 8.83
CA VAL A 87 -7.16 14.24 10.24
C VAL A 87 -6.99 15.47 11.13
N MET A 88 -5.96 16.29 10.89
CA MET A 88 -5.76 17.53 11.65
C MET A 88 -6.96 18.48 11.53
N ILE A 89 -7.52 18.62 10.31
CA ILE A 89 -8.71 19.46 10.08
C ILE A 89 -9.91 18.90 10.84
N VAL A 90 -10.13 17.57 10.76
CA VAL A 90 -11.23 16.90 11.48
C VAL A 90 -11.09 17.10 12.99
N ILE A 91 -9.93 16.80 13.56
CA ILE A 91 -9.68 17.00 15.01
C ILE A 91 -9.89 18.46 15.40
N LEU A 92 -9.41 19.41 14.58
CA LEU A 92 -9.59 20.83 14.83
C LEU A 92 -11.07 21.24 14.81
N LEU A 93 -11.87 20.69 13.92
CA LEU A 93 -13.31 20.96 13.86
C LEU A 93 -14.06 20.39 15.08
N PHE A 94 -13.71 19.18 15.51
CA PHE A 94 -14.37 18.53 16.65
C PHE A 94 -13.91 19.10 18.00
N LEU A 95 -12.60 19.15 18.22
CA LEU A 95 -12.05 19.61 19.50
C LEU A 95 -11.97 21.13 19.61
N GLN A 96 -11.97 21.86 18.47
CA GLN A 96 -11.88 23.33 18.39
C GLN A 96 -10.71 23.90 19.23
N ASN A 97 -9.64 23.09 19.36
CA ASN A 97 -8.45 23.40 20.12
C ASN A 97 -7.20 23.00 19.32
N TRP A 98 -6.50 23.98 18.75
CA TRP A 98 -5.32 23.73 17.92
C TRP A 98 -4.20 22.99 18.67
N ARG A 99 -4.12 23.15 20.00
CA ARG A 99 -3.11 22.47 20.81
C ARG A 99 -3.38 20.96 20.92
N ALA A 100 -4.64 20.57 20.89
CA ALA A 100 -5.03 19.16 20.83
C ALA A 100 -4.60 18.51 19.51
N VAL A 101 -4.59 19.27 18.40
CA VAL A 101 -4.17 18.78 17.07
C VAL A 101 -2.66 18.51 17.02
N VAL A 102 -1.85 19.29 17.75
CA VAL A 102 -0.38 19.09 17.77
C VAL A 102 0.01 17.72 18.33
N ILE A 103 -0.80 17.14 19.21
CA ILE A 103 -0.47 15.87 19.86
C ILE A 103 -0.45 14.71 18.85
N PRO A 104 -1.53 14.42 18.08
CA PRO A 104 -1.49 13.43 17.02
C PRO A 104 -0.43 13.74 15.94
N MET A 105 -0.21 15.03 15.64
CA MET A 105 0.82 15.45 14.69
C MET A 105 2.24 15.01 15.09
N ILE A 106 2.50 14.85 16.39
CA ILE A 106 3.78 14.35 16.91
C ILE A 106 3.75 12.83 17.01
N THR A 107 2.67 12.23 17.51
CA THR A 107 2.60 10.79 17.80
C THR A 107 2.57 9.92 16.55
N ILE A 108 1.92 10.40 15.46
CA ILE A 108 1.85 9.67 14.19
C ILE A 108 3.25 9.44 13.57
N PRO A 109 4.07 10.47 13.32
CA PRO A 109 5.43 10.26 12.80
C PRO A 109 6.29 9.40 13.71
N VAL A 110 6.17 9.52 15.03
CA VAL A 110 6.94 8.70 15.99
C VAL A 110 6.60 7.21 15.84
N SER A 111 5.32 6.85 15.75
CA SER A 111 4.89 5.46 15.53
C SER A 111 5.39 4.91 14.19
N LEU A 112 5.35 5.71 13.13
CA LEU A 112 5.80 5.29 11.80
C LEU A 112 7.33 5.10 11.76
N ILE A 113 8.10 6.02 12.35
CA ILE A 113 9.57 5.89 12.41
C ILE A 113 9.93 4.62 13.21
N ALA A 114 9.24 4.34 14.31
CA ALA A 114 9.44 3.12 15.08
C ALA A 114 9.11 1.87 14.25
N THR A 115 8.03 1.90 13.46
CA THR A 115 7.67 0.81 12.54
C THR A 115 8.77 0.57 11.50
N PHE A 116 9.27 1.62 10.84
CA PHE A 116 10.36 1.49 9.89
C PHE A 116 11.66 0.95 10.53
N ALA A 117 11.96 1.36 11.77
CA ALA A 117 13.12 0.84 12.49
C ALA A 117 13.04 -0.68 12.70
N VAL A 118 11.86 -1.17 13.12
CA VAL A 118 11.65 -2.62 13.31
C VAL A 118 11.65 -3.37 11.99
N MET A 119 11.00 -2.84 10.93
CA MET A 119 11.06 -3.44 9.60
C MET A 119 12.50 -3.61 9.12
N LYS A 120 13.35 -2.60 9.34
CA LYS A 120 14.78 -2.68 9.02
C LYS A 120 15.50 -3.76 9.81
N ILE A 121 15.24 -3.89 11.13
CA ILE A 121 15.83 -4.94 11.98
C ILE A 121 15.39 -6.33 11.51
N MET A 122 14.12 -6.47 11.08
CA MET A 122 13.59 -7.74 10.55
C MET A 122 14.08 -8.06 9.13
N GLY A 123 14.85 -7.18 8.50
CA GLY A 123 15.35 -7.36 7.14
C GLY A 123 14.29 -7.19 6.05
N PHE A 124 13.18 -6.51 6.34
CA PHE A 124 12.14 -6.24 5.35
C PHE A 124 12.58 -5.16 4.39
N THR A 125 12.22 -5.36 3.12
CA THR A 125 12.42 -4.36 2.07
C THR A 125 11.16 -3.53 1.88
N ILE A 126 11.33 -2.28 1.48
CA ILE A 126 10.21 -1.45 1.05
C ILE A 126 9.76 -1.99 -0.31
N ASN A 127 8.53 -2.47 -0.37
CA ASN A 127 7.85 -2.97 -1.57
C ASN A 127 6.37 -2.58 -1.51
N THR A 128 5.63 -2.80 -2.59
CA THR A 128 4.21 -2.43 -2.70
C THR A 128 3.36 -2.97 -1.55
N LEU A 129 3.60 -4.23 -1.12
CA LEU A 129 2.83 -4.84 -0.04
C LEU A 129 3.13 -4.21 1.32
N THR A 130 4.41 -3.92 1.62
CA THR A 130 4.77 -3.21 2.86
C THR A 130 4.26 -1.77 2.87
N LEU A 131 4.21 -1.13 1.70
CA LEU A 131 3.63 0.21 1.54
C LEU A 131 2.11 0.20 1.78
N PHE A 132 1.38 -0.77 1.23
CA PHE A 132 -0.05 -0.94 1.54
C PHE A 132 -0.29 -1.21 3.03
N GLY A 133 0.54 -2.06 3.64
CA GLY A 133 0.50 -2.29 5.08
C GLY A 133 0.73 -1.02 5.89
N LEU A 134 1.65 -0.17 5.44
CA LEU A 134 1.95 1.11 6.08
C LEU A 134 0.79 2.11 5.96
N VAL A 135 0.17 2.23 4.76
CA VAL A 135 -1.00 3.11 4.56
C VAL A 135 -2.16 2.69 5.47
N LEU A 136 -2.43 1.38 5.55
CA LEU A 136 -3.45 0.88 6.47
C LEU A 136 -3.07 1.12 7.93
N ALA A 137 -1.80 0.92 8.28
CA ALA A 137 -1.29 1.17 9.62
C ALA A 137 -1.42 2.63 10.03
N ILE A 138 -1.23 3.60 9.10
CA ILE A 138 -1.42 5.03 9.36
C ILE A 138 -2.85 5.29 9.85
N ALA A 139 -3.85 4.70 9.20
CA ALA A 139 -5.25 4.89 9.60
C ALA A 139 -5.52 4.38 11.03
N ILE A 140 -4.96 3.23 11.40
CA ILE A 140 -5.09 2.61 12.73
C ILE A 140 -4.36 3.45 13.80
N VAL A 141 -3.11 3.83 13.51
CA VAL A 141 -2.25 4.61 14.45
C VAL A 141 -2.86 5.96 14.82
N VAL A 142 -3.55 6.58 13.87
CA VAL A 142 -4.20 7.87 14.07
C VAL A 142 -5.32 7.76 15.09
N ASP A 143 -6.09 6.68 15.06
CA ASP A 143 -7.29 6.50 15.89
C ASP A 143 -6.95 6.37 17.38
N ASP A 144 -5.96 5.57 17.75
CA ASP A 144 -5.51 5.40 19.13
C ASP A 144 -5.14 6.75 19.79
N ALA A 145 -4.41 7.59 19.09
CA ALA A 145 -4.01 8.90 19.61
C ALA A 145 -5.20 9.86 19.77
N ILE A 146 -6.17 9.81 18.85
CA ILE A 146 -7.36 10.66 18.88
C ILE A 146 -8.22 10.36 20.10
N VAL A 147 -8.50 9.09 20.39
CA VAL A 147 -9.35 8.69 21.52
C VAL A 147 -8.78 9.19 22.83
N VAL A 148 -7.48 9.06 23.05
CA VAL A 148 -6.81 9.57 24.27
C VAL A 148 -6.87 11.09 24.35
N VAL A 149 -6.60 11.80 23.25
CA VAL A 149 -6.64 13.27 23.24
C VAL A 149 -8.06 13.79 23.46
N GLU A 150 -9.07 13.14 22.90
CA GLU A 150 -10.48 13.51 23.07
C GLU A 150 -10.90 13.39 24.52
N ASP A 151 -10.61 12.26 25.16
CA ASP A 151 -11.00 12.05 26.57
C ASP A 151 -10.25 12.98 27.53
N CYS A 152 -8.93 13.14 27.34
CA CYS A 152 -8.16 14.13 28.07
C CYS A 152 -8.73 15.56 27.89
N SER A 153 -9.09 15.95 26.66
CA SER A 153 -9.67 17.27 26.37
C SER A 153 -11.03 17.43 27.04
N ARG A 154 -11.89 16.42 27.00
CA ARG A 154 -13.20 16.38 27.66
C ARG A 154 -13.06 16.63 29.19
N LEU A 155 -12.11 15.95 29.83
CA LEU A 155 -11.84 16.09 31.26
C LEU A 155 -11.27 17.47 31.64
N VAL A 156 -10.38 18.01 30.79
CA VAL A 156 -9.83 19.37 30.98
C VAL A 156 -10.91 20.43 30.81
N ASP A 157 -11.80 20.27 29.80
CA ASP A 157 -12.89 21.20 29.50
C ASP A 157 -13.98 21.21 30.58
N ALA A 158 -14.13 20.11 31.32
CA ALA A 158 -15.00 20.05 32.49
C ALA A 158 -14.56 20.97 33.65
N GLY A 159 -13.31 21.47 33.62
CA GLY A 159 -12.79 22.51 34.53
C GLY A 159 -12.58 22.07 35.99
N LYS A 160 -12.72 20.77 36.28
CA LYS A 160 -12.63 20.22 37.64
C LYS A 160 -11.22 19.68 37.98
N LEU A 161 -10.43 19.36 36.95
CA LEU A 161 -9.13 18.72 37.09
C LEU A 161 -8.03 19.57 36.45
N SER A 162 -6.82 19.48 37.01
CA SER A 162 -5.64 20.00 36.33
C SER A 162 -5.33 19.13 35.10
N ARG A 163 -4.56 19.64 34.13
CA ARG A 163 -4.18 18.89 32.90
C ARG A 163 -3.57 17.54 33.21
N ARG A 164 -2.68 17.46 34.19
CA ARG A 164 -2.03 16.23 34.63
C ARG A 164 -3.03 15.27 35.24
N GLN A 165 -3.89 15.72 36.13
CA GLN A 165 -4.94 14.90 36.75
C GLN A 165 -5.96 14.42 35.70
N ALA A 166 -6.27 15.22 34.68
CA ALA A 166 -7.14 14.87 33.60
C ALA A 166 -6.50 13.74 32.74
N ALA A 167 -5.21 13.86 32.43
CA ALA A 167 -4.49 12.80 31.71
C ALA A 167 -4.37 11.50 32.53
N GLU A 168 -4.07 11.58 33.82
CA GLU A 168 -4.02 10.43 34.72
C GLU A 168 -5.39 9.74 34.77
N LYS A 169 -6.47 10.49 34.92
CA LYS A 169 -7.83 9.93 34.96
C LYS A 169 -8.28 9.36 33.63
N ALA A 170 -7.97 10.01 32.50
CA ALA A 170 -8.25 9.47 31.17
C ALA A 170 -7.56 8.12 30.98
N MET A 171 -6.32 7.98 31.46
CA MET A 171 -5.61 6.72 31.35
C MET A 171 -6.15 5.61 32.25
N GLU A 172 -6.70 5.95 33.43
CA GLU A 172 -7.43 4.97 34.26
C GLU A 172 -8.63 4.38 33.49
N GLU A 173 -9.34 5.20 32.70
CA GLU A 173 -10.51 4.79 31.93
C GLU A 173 -10.14 4.09 30.61
N LEU A 174 -9.08 4.53 29.92
CA LEU A 174 -8.73 4.12 28.56
C LEU A 174 -7.67 3.02 28.45
N THR A 175 -6.85 2.80 29.49
CA THR A 175 -5.76 1.79 29.42
C THR A 175 -6.29 0.39 29.06
N GLY A 176 -7.38 -0.05 29.69
CA GLY A 176 -7.98 -1.35 29.40
C GLY A 176 -8.48 -1.46 27.94
N PRO A 177 -9.34 -0.54 27.48
CA PRO A 177 -9.81 -0.49 26.10
C PRO A 177 -8.67 -0.46 25.07
N VAL A 178 -7.68 0.41 25.22
CA VAL A 178 -6.55 0.52 24.28
C VAL A 178 -5.73 -0.78 24.22
N ILE A 179 -5.40 -1.38 25.37
CA ILE A 179 -4.72 -2.68 25.40
C ILE A 179 -5.57 -3.74 24.71
N GLY A 180 -6.88 -3.75 24.99
CA GLY A 180 -7.82 -4.68 24.35
C GLY A 180 -7.83 -4.54 22.84
N GLU A 181 -7.91 -3.33 22.32
CA GLU A 181 -7.88 -3.02 20.90
C GLU A 181 -6.58 -3.52 20.24
N VAL A 182 -5.44 -3.15 20.79
CA VAL A 182 -4.13 -3.60 20.30
C VAL A 182 -4.03 -5.11 20.28
N LEU A 183 -4.45 -5.80 21.36
CA LEU A 183 -4.42 -7.26 21.43
C LEU A 183 -5.34 -7.92 20.39
N VAL A 184 -6.52 -7.35 20.15
CA VAL A 184 -7.44 -7.84 19.10
C VAL A 184 -6.79 -7.72 17.73
N LEU A 185 -6.22 -6.57 17.39
CA LEU A 185 -5.55 -6.37 16.10
C LEU A 185 -4.33 -7.29 15.95
N LEU A 186 -3.50 -7.42 16.98
CA LEU A 186 -2.36 -8.34 16.97
C LEU A 186 -2.82 -9.79 16.80
N SER A 187 -3.93 -10.20 17.42
CA SER A 187 -4.47 -11.57 17.31
C SER A 187 -4.96 -11.89 15.89
N VAL A 188 -5.28 -10.91 15.08
CA VAL A 188 -5.65 -11.05 13.66
C VAL A 188 -4.41 -11.08 12.78
N PHE A 189 -3.50 -10.12 12.95
CA PHE A 189 -2.37 -9.95 12.03
C PHE A 189 -1.19 -10.90 12.31
N ILE A 190 -0.89 -11.25 13.57
CA ILE A 190 0.22 -12.17 13.87
C ILE A 190 0.00 -13.57 13.26
N PRO A 191 -1.17 -14.23 13.40
CA PRO A 191 -1.39 -15.52 12.76
C PRO A 191 -1.26 -15.50 11.24
N THR A 192 -1.63 -14.40 10.59
CA THR A 192 -1.49 -14.24 9.12
C THR A 192 -0.02 -14.34 8.68
N ALA A 193 0.93 -13.96 9.53
CA ALA A 193 2.36 -14.07 9.24
C ALA A 193 2.89 -15.52 9.23
N PHE A 194 2.12 -16.48 9.74
CA PHE A 194 2.49 -17.91 9.79
C PHE A 194 1.81 -18.73 8.69
N VAL A 195 1.08 -18.11 7.78
CA VAL A 195 0.51 -18.78 6.61
C VAL A 195 1.65 -19.30 5.75
N SER A 196 1.61 -20.57 5.35
CA SER A 196 2.65 -21.20 4.53
C SER A 196 2.39 -21.00 3.02
N GLY A 197 3.45 -21.19 2.22
CA GLY A 197 3.40 -21.07 0.77
C GLY A 197 3.70 -19.66 0.26
N ILE A 198 3.64 -19.49 -1.07
CA ILE A 198 3.95 -18.23 -1.74
C ILE A 198 3.03 -17.09 -1.22
N THR A 199 1.76 -17.40 -1.04
CA THR A 199 0.78 -16.46 -0.48
C THR A 199 1.16 -16.01 0.93
N GLY A 200 1.62 -16.95 1.77
CA GLY A 200 2.06 -16.66 3.13
C GLY A 200 3.26 -15.72 3.16
N GLU A 201 4.25 -15.93 2.29
CA GLU A 201 5.43 -15.05 2.23
C GLU A 201 5.07 -13.62 1.78
N LEU A 202 4.12 -13.48 0.86
CA LEU A 202 3.59 -12.18 0.44
C LEU A 202 2.88 -11.46 1.60
N TYR A 203 1.95 -12.15 2.27
CA TYR A 203 1.17 -11.54 3.36
C TYR A 203 1.94 -11.34 4.65
N LYS A 204 3.02 -12.08 4.88
CA LYS A 204 3.85 -12.00 6.10
C LYS A 204 4.39 -10.59 6.32
N GLN A 205 5.01 -10.00 5.30
CA GLN A 205 5.56 -8.64 5.41
C GLN A 205 4.47 -7.61 5.65
N PHE A 206 3.34 -7.70 4.92
CA PHE A 206 2.17 -6.86 5.10
C PHE A 206 1.61 -6.96 6.54
N ALA A 207 1.30 -8.16 6.99
CA ALA A 207 0.70 -8.41 8.29
C ALA A 207 1.61 -7.99 9.46
N LEU A 208 2.91 -8.29 9.37
CA LEU A 208 3.87 -7.89 10.40
C LEU A 208 4.11 -6.38 10.43
N THR A 209 4.06 -5.70 9.27
CA THR A 209 4.12 -4.23 9.23
C THR A 209 2.97 -3.61 10.01
N ILE A 210 1.74 -4.10 9.80
CA ILE A 210 0.57 -3.62 10.53
C ILE A 210 0.68 -3.97 12.02
N ALA A 211 1.03 -5.21 12.36
CA ALA A 211 1.15 -5.66 13.75
C ALA A 211 2.16 -4.82 14.54
N VAL A 212 3.33 -4.58 13.97
CA VAL A 212 4.36 -3.73 14.59
C VAL A 212 3.88 -2.29 14.75
N SER A 213 3.26 -1.73 13.70
CA SER A 213 2.74 -0.36 13.74
C SER A 213 1.65 -0.19 14.81
N THR A 214 0.74 -1.16 14.90
CA THR A 214 -0.32 -1.19 15.93
C THR A 214 0.27 -1.29 17.34
N ALA A 215 1.28 -2.14 17.55
CA ALA A 215 1.94 -2.27 18.85
C ALA A 215 2.59 -0.95 19.29
N PHE A 216 3.28 -0.24 18.36
CA PHE A 216 3.86 1.08 18.65
C PHE A 216 2.81 2.17 18.81
N SER A 217 1.68 2.09 18.09
CA SER A 217 0.55 3.00 18.28
C SER A 217 0.01 2.91 19.69
N GLY A 218 -0.33 1.71 20.14
CA GLY A 218 -0.82 1.49 21.49
C GLY A 218 0.19 1.90 22.56
N PHE A 219 1.49 1.60 22.36
CA PHE A 219 2.54 2.06 23.26
C PHE A 219 2.60 3.59 23.35
N ASN A 220 2.54 4.29 22.21
CA ASN A 220 2.51 5.74 22.17
C ASN A 220 1.22 6.31 22.77
N ALA A 221 0.08 5.68 22.54
CA ALA A 221 -1.21 6.08 23.09
C ALA A 221 -1.22 5.98 24.63
N LEU A 222 -0.52 5.00 25.20
CA LEU A 222 -0.43 4.80 26.65
C LEU A 222 0.68 5.62 27.34
N THR A 223 1.66 6.11 26.59
CA THR A 223 2.84 6.79 27.15
C THR A 223 3.01 8.23 26.66
N LEU A 224 3.31 8.38 25.36
CA LEU A 224 3.63 9.68 24.77
C LEU A 224 2.40 10.60 24.70
N THR A 225 1.25 10.05 24.25
CA THR A 225 0.04 10.84 24.08
C THR A 225 -0.45 11.48 25.38
N PRO A 226 -0.62 10.76 26.52
CA PRO A 226 -1.04 11.38 27.77
C PRO A 226 -0.01 12.36 28.32
N ALA A 227 1.29 12.11 28.15
CA ALA A 227 2.34 13.05 28.54
C ALA A 227 2.22 14.37 27.74
N LEU A 228 2.00 14.30 26.44
CA LEU A 228 1.77 15.49 25.60
C LEU A 228 0.44 16.19 25.96
N CYS A 229 -0.61 15.43 26.31
CA CYS A 229 -1.87 16.01 26.82
C CYS A 229 -1.65 16.82 28.10
N ALA A 230 -0.90 16.30 29.05
CA ALA A 230 -0.58 16.98 30.28
C ALA A 230 0.23 18.29 30.06
N LEU A 231 1.05 18.33 29.00
CA LEU A 231 1.87 19.49 28.65
C LEU A 231 1.10 20.54 27.84
N PHE A 232 0.40 20.13 26.78
CA PHE A 232 -0.11 21.04 25.77
C PHE A 232 -1.60 21.38 25.89
N LEU A 233 -2.44 20.51 26.48
CA LEU A 233 -3.87 20.77 26.54
C LEU A 233 -4.19 22.01 27.38
N THR A 234 -5.16 22.78 26.92
CA THR A 234 -5.73 23.91 27.63
C THR A 234 -7.25 23.88 27.56
N PRO A 235 -7.97 24.37 28.58
CA PRO A 235 -9.43 24.42 28.49
C PRO A 235 -9.89 25.17 27.25
N ARG A 236 -10.94 24.62 26.61
CA ARG A 236 -11.52 25.17 25.38
C ARG A 236 -12.03 26.59 25.64
N LYS A 237 -11.55 27.52 24.85
CA LYS A 237 -12.14 28.88 24.84
C LYS A 237 -13.37 28.81 23.91
N LYS A 238 -14.54 29.24 24.39
CA LYS A 238 -15.74 29.39 23.55
C LYS A 238 -15.43 30.35 22.41
N THR A 239 -15.07 29.80 21.25
CA THR A 239 -14.76 30.59 20.07
C THR A 239 -16.04 31.03 19.39
N LYS A 240 -16.12 32.32 19.05
CA LYS A 240 -17.27 32.89 18.31
C LYS A 240 -17.13 32.73 16.79
N PHE A 241 -16.22 31.90 16.32
CA PHE A 241 -15.92 31.78 14.91
C PHE A 241 -17.09 31.12 14.15
N PHE A 242 -17.50 31.71 13.04
CA PHE A 242 -18.70 31.32 12.28
C PHE A 242 -18.69 29.83 11.86
N ILE A 243 -17.54 29.31 11.40
CA ILE A 243 -17.39 27.92 10.96
C ILE A 243 -17.69 26.93 12.10
N TYR A 244 -17.18 27.17 13.31
CA TYR A 244 -17.42 26.30 14.46
C TYR A 244 -18.89 26.31 14.88
N ARG A 245 -19.56 27.48 14.81
CA ARG A 245 -21.00 27.57 15.12
C ARG A 245 -21.87 26.81 14.12
N TRP A 246 -21.51 26.85 12.84
CA TRP A 246 -22.22 26.11 11.80
C TRP A 246 -21.98 24.60 11.97
N PHE A 247 -20.74 24.18 12.23
CA PHE A 247 -20.38 22.80 12.54
C PHE A 247 -21.11 22.29 13.79
N ASP A 248 -21.10 23.03 14.90
CA ASP A 248 -21.79 22.66 16.15
C ASP A 248 -23.29 22.45 15.92
N LYS A 249 -23.95 23.29 15.09
CA LYS A 249 -25.38 23.10 14.74
C LYS A 249 -25.61 21.81 13.96
N GLY A 250 -24.78 21.52 12.97
CA GLY A 250 -24.84 20.28 12.20
C GLY A 250 -24.63 19.05 13.09
N TYR A 251 -23.58 19.11 13.92
CA TYR A 251 -23.26 18.04 14.86
C TYR A 251 -24.41 17.78 15.84
N GLN A 252 -24.98 18.82 16.47
CA GLN A 252 -26.14 18.70 17.37
C GLN A 252 -27.36 18.10 16.67
N ALA A 253 -27.63 18.47 15.41
CA ALA A 253 -28.71 17.91 14.65
C ALA A 253 -28.52 16.40 14.41
N THR A 254 -27.30 16.01 14.04
CA THR A 254 -26.91 14.59 13.85
C THR A 254 -26.96 13.80 15.16
N GLU A 255 -26.46 14.37 16.24
CA GLU A 255 -26.49 13.78 17.58
C GLU A 255 -27.95 13.54 18.05
N ASN A 256 -28.83 14.51 17.83
CA ASN A 256 -30.24 14.37 18.17
C ASN A 256 -30.96 13.29 17.34
N LEU A 257 -30.63 13.20 16.05
CA LEU A 257 -31.12 12.14 15.19
C LEU A 257 -30.64 10.77 15.67
N TYR A 258 -29.33 10.64 15.94
CA TYR A 258 -28.74 9.43 16.50
C TYR A 258 -29.39 9.00 17.80
N LYS A 259 -29.56 9.91 18.74
CA LYS A 259 -30.26 9.63 20.03
C LYS A 259 -31.69 9.13 19.81
N ARG A 260 -32.43 9.70 18.86
CA ARG A 260 -33.80 9.23 18.51
C ARG A 260 -33.78 7.82 17.92
N CYS A 261 -32.85 7.55 16.98
CA CYS A 261 -32.69 6.23 16.38
C CYS A 261 -32.35 5.18 17.44
N ILE A 262 -31.34 5.43 18.28
CA ILE A 262 -30.95 4.53 19.37
C ILE A 262 -32.10 4.28 20.34
N HIS A 263 -32.78 5.35 20.75
CA HIS A 263 -33.93 5.20 21.67
C HIS A 263 -35.07 4.34 21.06
N THR A 264 -35.32 4.47 19.76
CA THR A 264 -36.30 3.65 19.05
C THR A 264 -35.90 2.19 18.95
N LEU A 265 -34.61 1.95 18.63
CA LEU A 265 -34.03 0.61 18.51
C LEU A 265 -33.98 -0.12 19.86
N LEU A 266 -33.62 0.58 20.93
CA LEU A 266 -33.60 0.03 22.30
C LEU A 266 -35.00 -0.31 22.80
N LYS A 267 -36.04 0.44 22.39
CA LYS A 267 -37.41 0.11 22.71
C LYS A 267 -37.92 -1.15 21.99
N ARG A 268 -37.34 -1.50 20.86
CA ARG A 268 -37.76 -2.66 20.05
C ARG A 268 -36.54 -3.51 19.68
N PRO A 269 -35.91 -4.20 20.64
CA PRO A 269 -34.62 -4.89 20.42
C PRO A 269 -34.74 -5.98 19.33
N TRP A 270 -35.91 -6.64 19.20
CA TRP A 270 -36.14 -7.61 18.14
C TRP A 270 -36.02 -6.99 16.72
N LEU A 271 -36.43 -5.74 16.54
CA LEU A 271 -36.37 -5.04 15.25
C LEU A 271 -34.91 -4.75 14.87
N SER A 272 -34.08 -4.34 15.84
CA SER A 272 -32.64 -4.10 15.60
C SER A 272 -31.91 -5.41 15.32
N THR A 273 -32.24 -6.50 16.03
CA THR A 273 -31.65 -7.82 15.79
C THR A 273 -32.03 -8.36 14.41
N CYS A 274 -33.34 -8.27 14.01
CA CYS A 274 -33.76 -8.64 12.66
C CYS A 274 -33.06 -7.80 11.58
N GLY A 275 -32.95 -6.49 11.77
CA GLY A 275 -32.24 -5.60 10.85
C GLY A 275 -30.76 -5.99 10.70
N PHE A 276 -30.08 -6.29 11.80
CA PHE A 276 -28.71 -6.78 11.78
C PHE A 276 -28.58 -8.11 11.02
N ILE A 277 -29.47 -9.08 11.29
CA ILE A 277 -29.46 -10.37 10.59
C ILE A 277 -29.65 -10.18 9.09
N VAL A 278 -30.61 -9.33 8.68
CA VAL A 278 -30.85 -9.03 7.25
C VAL A 278 -29.60 -8.46 6.59
N ILE A 279 -28.95 -7.48 7.22
CA ILE A 279 -27.71 -6.88 6.70
C ILE A 279 -26.57 -7.93 6.64
N ALA A 280 -26.42 -8.76 7.67
CA ALA A 280 -25.41 -9.81 7.73
C ALA A 280 -25.63 -10.86 6.63
N VAL A 281 -26.86 -11.33 6.44
CA VAL A 281 -27.21 -12.28 5.37
C VAL A 281 -26.98 -11.67 3.98
N PHE A 282 -27.40 -10.43 3.80
CA PHE A 282 -27.18 -9.72 2.53
C PHE A 282 -25.67 -9.57 2.22
N GLY A 283 -24.87 -9.14 3.21
CA GLY A 283 -23.42 -9.05 3.08
C GLY A 283 -22.78 -10.42 2.78
N PHE A 284 -23.26 -11.48 3.43
CA PHE A 284 -22.78 -12.84 3.16
C PHE A 284 -23.12 -13.32 1.74
N ILE A 285 -24.30 -13.02 1.24
CA ILE A 285 -24.69 -13.34 -0.14
C ILE A 285 -23.81 -12.58 -1.14
N LEU A 286 -23.55 -11.28 -0.90
CA LEU A 286 -22.64 -10.51 -1.74
C LEU A 286 -21.22 -11.10 -1.74
N PHE A 287 -20.71 -11.49 -0.58
CA PHE A 287 -19.43 -12.13 -0.44
C PHE A 287 -19.30 -13.44 -1.25
N LEU A 288 -20.33 -14.29 -1.19
CA LEU A 288 -20.36 -15.55 -1.95
C LEU A 288 -20.36 -15.35 -3.48
N ASN A 289 -20.96 -14.25 -3.94
CA ASN A 289 -21.05 -13.93 -5.37
C ASN A 289 -19.87 -13.07 -5.88
N HIS A 290 -18.96 -12.67 -5.01
CA HIS A 290 -17.84 -11.84 -5.42
C HIS A 290 -16.76 -12.68 -6.11
N PRO A 291 -16.26 -12.27 -7.29
CA PRO A 291 -15.16 -12.97 -7.95
C PRO A 291 -13.89 -12.90 -7.10
N THR A 292 -13.23 -14.04 -6.94
CA THR A 292 -11.96 -14.12 -6.20
C THR A 292 -10.79 -13.95 -7.14
N SER A 293 -9.81 -13.13 -6.78
CA SER A 293 -8.55 -12.97 -7.48
C SER A 293 -7.40 -13.14 -6.49
N TYR A 294 -6.26 -13.64 -6.98
CA TYR A 294 -5.09 -13.89 -6.14
C TYR A 294 -4.35 -12.60 -5.75
N VAL A 295 -4.21 -11.70 -6.72
CA VAL A 295 -3.56 -10.39 -6.54
C VAL A 295 -4.44 -9.33 -7.19
N PRO A 296 -4.59 -8.14 -6.58
CA PRO A 296 -5.26 -7.03 -7.25
C PRO A 296 -4.59 -6.73 -8.59
N GLN A 297 -5.39 -6.36 -9.59
CA GLN A 297 -4.85 -5.85 -10.84
C GLN A 297 -4.33 -4.43 -10.59
N GLU A 298 -3.05 -4.24 -10.82
CA GLU A 298 -2.38 -2.94 -10.70
C GLU A 298 -1.98 -2.47 -12.09
N ASP A 299 -2.14 -1.18 -12.35
CA ASP A 299 -1.60 -0.56 -13.53
C ASP A 299 -0.10 -0.28 -13.33
N GLN A 300 0.73 -1.10 -13.92
CA GLN A 300 2.19 -0.99 -13.86
C GLN A 300 2.77 -0.24 -15.07
N GLY A 301 1.92 0.41 -15.86
CA GLY A 301 2.32 1.17 -17.04
C GLY A 301 2.75 0.29 -18.21
N TYR A 302 2.48 -1.02 -18.21
CA TYR A 302 2.75 -1.89 -19.35
C TYR A 302 1.68 -2.97 -19.51
N PHE A 303 1.53 -3.44 -20.72
CA PHE A 303 0.73 -4.65 -21.01
C PHE A 303 1.52 -5.64 -21.84
N MET A 304 1.24 -6.93 -21.67
CA MET A 304 1.83 -8.01 -22.45
C MET A 304 0.79 -8.62 -23.36
N SER A 305 1.14 -8.80 -24.63
CA SER A 305 0.33 -9.52 -25.60
C SER A 305 1.09 -10.76 -26.07
N SER A 306 0.46 -11.92 -25.97
CA SER A 306 1.02 -13.18 -26.48
C SER A 306 0.30 -13.59 -27.75
N ILE A 307 1.06 -13.76 -28.84
CA ILE A 307 0.54 -14.16 -30.13
C ILE A 307 1.01 -15.59 -30.43
N GLN A 308 0.08 -16.50 -30.60
CA GLN A 308 0.38 -17.87 -30.94
C GLN A 308 -0.11 -18.18 -32.36
N LEU A 309 0.81 -18.51 -33.24
CA LEU A 309 0.50 -18.97 -34.58
C LEU A 309 0.26 -20.51 -34.58
N PRO A 310 -0.39 -21.07 -35.63
CA PRO A 310 -0.52 -22.51 -35.78
C PRO A 310 0.83 -23.21 -35.76
N GLN A 311 0.83 -24.48 -35.30
CA GLN A 311 2.04 -25.28 -35.23
C GLN A 311 2.72 -25.39 -36.60
N GLY A 312 4.05 -25.28 -36.61
CA GLY A 312 4.85 -25.32 -37.86
C GLY A 312 5.03 -23.96 -38.54
N ALA A 313 4.55 -22.86 -37.94
CA ALA A 313 4.85 -21.51 -38.45
C ALA A 313 6.35 -21.21 -38.32
N SER A 314 6.96 -20.70 -39.40
CA SER A 314 8.37 -20.28 -39.38
C SER A 314 8.55 -19.03 -38.55
N LEU A 315 9.79 -18.80 -38.05
CA LEU A 315 10.16 -17.59 -37.33
C LEU A 315 9.83 -16.32 -38.14
N GLU A 316 10.16 -16.31 -39.42
CA GLU A 316 9.87 -15.18 -40.32
C GLU A 316 8.37 -14.87 -40.43
N ARG A 317 7.53 -15.91 -40.50
CA ARG A 317 6.07 -15.73 -40.53
C ARG A 317 5.56 -15.15 -39.23
N THR A 318 6.04 -15.64 -38.09
CA THR A 318 5.71 -15.13 -36.77
C THR A 318 6.14 -13.66 -36.63
N GLN A 319 7.34 -13.35 -37.04
CA GLN A 319 7.89 -11.99 -36.98
C GLN A 319 7.08 -11.00 -37.83
N LYS A 320 6.63 -11.38 -39.03
CA LYS A 320 5.77 -10.51 -39.84
C LYS A 320 4.46 -10.16 -39.14
N VAL A 321 3.84 -11.13 -38.44
CA VAL A 321 2.60 -10.89 -37.70
C VAL A 321 2.85 -10.01 -36.49
N VAL A 322 3.92 -10.27 -35.74
CA VAL A 322 4.31 -9.50 -34.56
C VAL A 322 4.65 -8.05 -34.92
N ASN A 323 5.42 -7.85 -36.00
CA ASN A 323 5.77 -6.51 -36.44
C ASN A 323 4.52 -5.73 -36.88
N ARG A 324 3.58 -6.37 -37.59
CA ARG A 324 2.32 -5.74 -37.98
C ARG A 324 1.50 -5.32 -36.78
N LEU A 325 1.43 -6.14 -35.71
CA LEU A 325 0.76 -5.76 -34.47
C LEU A 325 1.48 -4.60 -33.78
N SER A 326 2.81 -4.65 -33.71
CA SER A 326 3.62 -3.56 -33.13
C SER A 326 3.35 -2.22 -33.84
N ASP A 327 3.26 -2.24 -35.18
CA ASP A 327 2.95 -1.05 -35.96
C ASP A 327 1.51 -0.56 -35.74
N MET A 328 0.56 -1.48 -35.58
CA MET A 328 -0.84 -1.11 -35.25
C MET A 328 -0.91 -0.47 -33.85
N ILE A 329 -0.29 -1.07 -32.84
CA ILE A 329 -0.24 -0.52 -31.46
C ILE A 329 0.32 0.91 -31.48
N ARG A 330 1.44 1.12 -32.15
CA ARG A 330 2.09 2.44 -32.22
C ARG A 330 1.27 3.49 -32.98
N LYS A 331 0.40 3.09 -33.90
CA LYS A 331 -0.47 3.99 -34.66
C LYS A 331 -1.78 4.32 -33.93
N GLU A 332 -2.36 3.30 -33.30
CA GLU A 332 -3.70 3.43 -32.70
C GLU A 332 -3.66 3.86 -31.23
N ILE A 333 -2.53 3.64 -30.53
CA ILE A 333 -2.36 3.96 -29.12
C ILE A 333 -1.14 4.90 -28.97
N PRO A 334 -1.33 6.23 -29.13
CA PRO A 334 -0.24 7.20 -29.06
C PRO A 334 0.40 7.32 -27.66
N GLU A 335 -0.27 6.84 -26.61
CA GLU A 335 0.24 6.79 -25.24
C GLU A 335 1.35 5.76 -25.03
N VAL A 336 1.50 4.80 -25.97
CA VAL A 336 2.56 3.79 -25.89
C VAL A 336 3.90 4.37 -26.33
N GLU A 337 4.80 4.54 -25.38
CA GLU A 337 6.14 5.09 -25.61
C GLU A 337 7.04 4.08 -26.34
N ASN A 338 7.07 2.84 -25.88
CA ASN A 338 7.93 1.79 -26.42
C ASN A 338 7.15 0.49 -26.67
N VAL A 339 7.44 -0.17 -27.79
CA VAL A 339 6.92 -1.51 -28.09
C VAL A 339 8.10 -2.45 -28.24
N MET A 340 8.22 -3.38 -27.30
CA MET A 340 9.19 -4.47 -27.37
C MET A 340 8.51 -5.75 -27.90
N SER A 341 9.08 -6.37 -28.90
CA SER A 341 8.58 -7.62 -29.46
C SER A 341 9.68 -8.67 -29.52
N ILE A 342 9.32 -9.90 -29.09
CA ILE A 342 10.20 -11.06 -29.15
C ILE A 342 9.49 -12.14 -29.95
N SER A 343 10.05 -12.50 -31.08
CA SER A 343 9.54 -13.59 -31.92
C SER A 343 10.37 -14.87 -31.71
N GLY A 344 9.72 -16.02 -31.69
CA GLY A 344 10.38 -17.32 -31.48
C GLY A 344 10.59 -17.72 -30.02
N PHE A 345 10.08 -16.92 -29.08
CA PHE A 345 10.07 -17.26 -27.66
C PHE A 345 8.64 -17.52 -27.18
N SER A 346 8.43 -18.61 -26.45
CA SER A 346 7.15 -18.88 -25.77
C SER A 346 7.40 -19.26 -24.33
N SER A 347 6.73 -18.56 -23.43
CA SER A 347 6.76 -18.89 -21.99
C SER A 347 6.11 -20.23 -21.67
N VAL A 348 5.27 -20.74 -22.56
CA VAL A 348 4.55 -22.02 -22.41
C VAL A 348 5.41 -23.22 -22.86
N SER A 349 6.46 -23.00 -23.64
CA SER A 349 7.30 -24.06 -24.22
C SER A 349 8.04 -24.90 -23.17
N TYR A 350 8.31 -24.36 -22.02
CA TYR A 350 9.07 -25.06 -20.97
C TYR A 350 8.29 -26.12 -20.21
N THR A 351 6.97 -26.05 -20.19
CA THR A 351 6.14 -27.00 -19.43
C THR A 351 5.89 -28.30 -20.21
N HIS A 352 6.05 -28.32 -21.54
CA HIS A 352 5.84 -29.51 -22.38
C HIS A 352 7.12 -30.30 -22.72
N LEU A 353 8.30 -29.69 -22.53
CA LEU A 353 9.59 -30.37 -22.82
C LEU A 353 10.11 -31.22 -21.65
N THR A 354 9.50 -31.20 -20.51
CA THR A 354 9.93 -31.96 -19.32
C THR A 354 9.10 -33.21 -19.02
N LEU A 355 8.11 -33.52 -19.84
CA LEU A 355 7.18 -34.64 -19.60
C LEU A 355 7.46 -35.98 -20.31
N PRO A 356 8.39 -36.17 -21.29
CA PRO A 356 8.58 -37.50 -21.92
C PRO A 356 9.73 -38.33 -21.37
N THR A 357 10.35 -37.98 -20.26
CA THR A 357 11.53 -38.73 -19.76
C THR A 357 11.28 -39.62 -18.56
N ILE A 358 10.03 -39.98 -18.28
CA ILE A 358 9.70 -41.03 -17.31
C ILE A 358 8.87 -42.09 -18.05
N ALA A 359 9.55 -42.92 -18.79
CA ALA A 359 9.08 -44.25 -19.22
C ALA A 359 10.24 -45.22 -19.07
#